data_47e39e364a8055b41b770e1a43174e93
#
_entry.id   47e39e364a8055b41b770e1a43174e93
#
_cell.length_a   1.000
_cell.length_b   1.000
_cell.length_c   1.000
_cell.angle_alpha   90.00
_cell.angle_beta   90.00
_cell.angle_gamma   90.00
#
_symmetry.space_group_name_H-M   'P 1'
#
loop_
_entity.id
_entity.type
_entity.pdbx_description
1 polymer ?
#
loop_
_entity_poly.entity_id
_entity_poly.type
_entity_poly.pdbx_seq_one_letter_code
_entity_poly.pdbx_strand_id
1 'polypeptide(L)'
;MKKLLTLLLFSNILLSLLQAQPVHQIKGTVIEKNSRQPLEFINVMVLGLNKGGVTNAEGHFTIEQVPPGIYRLQATAIGYKSVTTPEYILSTKDLNISIEMEENLTELAGITVTASPFRRDLESPVSLRIIGLQEIEKSPGANRDISRIVQSYPGVAFSPIGYRNDLIVRGGSPSENRFYLDGVEIPNINHFSTQGASGGPVGILNADLIREVNFYTGAFPTDRGNALSSVLDFKLRDGDMEHNSLKATLGASEVSLASNGHIGKKTSYLVSVRQSYLQFLFDMLDLPFLPTFTDAQFKLKTRFNEQNELTVLGLGGIDNMRLNTKADSEDNEYILSYLPKIKQETFTLGAVYRHYAGPHVQSVVVSHSYLNNRNTKYRQNDESIPENLMLRLRSTEQETKFRFENNSSFRNWKVNLGVNLDYSQYTNTTFQKAYTNQAQTFDYHTYLGMMRWGLFGTISYSSMDERFTASLGLRADANNYSSAMKSLSDQLSPRISLSYQLAEHWFVSGNAGLYYQLPPYTALGFKDNNGMYANKYNLRYMKVSQESLGISWRKGDTFEVSVEGFYKDYDKIPLSVVDGIPLTCKGNDYGVIGNELLTSTAQGR
;
A
#
# COMPACT_ATOMS: atom_id res chain seq x y z
N MET A 1 -61.44 17.23 -15.07
CA MET A 1 -61.00 15.90 -15.53
C MET A 1 -59.50 15.81 -15.84
N LYS A 2 -58.89 16.66 -16.72
CA LYS A 2 -57.44 16.56 -17.05
C LYS A 2 -56.51 16.65 -15.83
N LYS A 3 -56.72 17.55 -14.86
CA LYS A 3 -55.91 17.69 -13.64
C LYS A 3 -55.99 16.46 -12.68
N LEU A 4 -57.16 15.80 -12.66
CA LEU A 4 -57.36 14.59 -11.84
C LEU A 4 -56.63 13.36 -12.46
N LEU A 5 -56.62 13.30 -13.81
CA LEU A 5 -55.91 12.23 -14.53
C LEU A 5 -54.39 12.38 -14.41
N THR A 6 -53.86 13.61 -14.41
CA THR A 6 -52.42 13.88 -14.19
C THR A 6 -52.00 13.54 -12.77
N LEU A 7 -52.85 13.83 -11.77
CA LEU A 7 -52.59 13.47 -10.36
C LEU A 7 -52.59 11.97 -10.14
N LEU A 8 -53.52 11.25 -10.80
CA LEU A 8 -53.58 9.77 -10.77
C LEU A 8 -52.39 9.12 -11.50
N LEU A 9 -51.93 9.68 -12.61
CA LEU A 9 -50.70 9.23 -13.29
C LEU A 9 -49.47 9.47 -12.43
N PHE A 10 -49.35 10.66 -11.80
CA PHE A 10 -48.22 10.95 -10.87
C PHE A 10 -48.26 10.06 -9.62
N SER A 11 -49.45 9.77 -9.07
CA SER A 11 -49.64 8.85 -7.95
C SER A 11 -49.25 7.41 -8.31
N ASN A 12 -49.59 6.93 -9.51
CA ASN A 12 -49.19 5.60 -9.98
C ASN A 12 -47.67 5.52 -10.26
N ILE A 13 -47.03 6.58 -10.74
CA ILE A 13 -45.59 6.68 -10.92
C ILE A 13 -44.89 6.72 -9.55
N LEU A 14 -45.47 7.42 -8.55
CA LEU A 14 -44.92 7.39 -7.17
C LEU A 14 -45.11 6.03 -6.49
N LEU A 15 -46.23 5.35 -6.72
CA LEU A 15 -46.43 3.98 -6.17
C LEU A 15 -45.54 2.94 -6.85
N SER A 16 -45.21 3.09 -8.12
CA SER A 16 -44.24 2.19 -8.79
C SER A 16 -42.78 2.41 -8.33
N LEU A 17 -42.49 3.56 -7.71
CA LEU A 17 -41.18 3.84 -7.07
C LEU A 17 -41.06 3.24 -5.64
N LEU A 18 -42.15 2.74 -5.06
CA LEU A 18 -42.17 1.93 -3.83
C LEU A 18 -41.95 0.43 -4.12
N GLN A 19 -41.09 0.10 -5.09
CA GLN A 19 -40.62 -1.28 -5.23
C GLN A 19 -39.82 -1.62 -3.98
N ALA A 20 -40.19 -2.73 -3.33
CA ALA A 20 -39.40 -3.31 -2.26
C ALA A 20 -37.93 -3.38 -2.71
N GLN A 21 -37.03 -2.84 -1.89
CA GLN A 21 -35.61 -2.91 -2.22
C GLN A 21 -35.25 -4.35 -2.53
N PRO A 22 -34.57 -4.64 -3.65
CA PRO A 22 -34.19 -6.01 -3.96
C PRO A 22 -33.36 -6.55 -2.79
N VAL A 23 -33.75 -7.71 -2.29
CA VAL A 23 -32.99 -8.42 -1.24
C VAL A 23 -32.17 -9.51 -1.90
N HIS A 24 -30.98 -9.74 -1.38
CA HIS A 24 -30.00 -10.68 -1.90
C HIS A 24 -29.64 -11.71 -0.83
N GLN A 25 -28.86 -12.70 -1.20
CA GLN A 25 -28.33 -13.70 -0.28
C GLN A 25 -26.83 -13.48 -0.11
N ILE A 26 -26.34 -13.76 1.10
CA ILE A 26 -24.91 -13.92 1.37
C ILE A 26 -24.68 -15.40 1.61
N LYS A 27 -23.90 -16.02 0.73
CA LYS A 27 -23.48 -17.41 0.81
C LYS A 27 -21.99 -17.48 1.07
N GLY A 28 -21.54 -18.62 1.57
CA GLY A 28 -20.10 -18.81 1.71
C GLY A 28 -19.74 -20.12 2.37
N THR A 29 -18.43 -20.27 2.58
CA THR A 29 -17.83 -21.39 3.27
C THR A 29 -17.02 -20.92 4.44
N VAL A 30 -17.05 -21.65 5.55
CA VAL A 30 -16.14 -21.45 6.68
C VAL A 30 -15.19 -22.63 6.75
N ILE A 31 -13.90 -22.34 6.81
CA ILE A 31 -12.83 -23.35 6.82
C ILE A 31 -11.84 -23.05 7.94
N GLU A 32 -11.16 -24.09 8.43
CA GLU A 32 -10.01 -23.91 9.30
C GLU A 32 -8.83 -23.35 8.48
N LYS A 33 -8.17 -22.35 9.02
CA LYS A 33 -7.17 -21.52 8.30
C LYS A 33 -5.96 -22.31 7.81
N ASN A 34 -5.46 -23.22 8.63
CA ASN A 34 -4.21 -23.93 8.37
C ASN A 34 -4.45 -25.26 7.64
N SER A 35 -5.40 -26.08 8.11
CA SER A 35 -5.74 -27.38 7.52
C SER A 35 -6.62 -27.26 6.28
N ARG A 36 -7.30 -26.11 6.12
CA ARG A 36 -8.28 -25.85 5.04
C ARG A 36 -9.51 -26.76 5.07
N GLN A 37 -9.73 -27.48 6.19
CA GLN A 37 -10.90 -28.33 6.35
C GLN A 37 -12.17 -27.50 6.57
N PRO A 38 -13.33 -27.92 6.00
CA PRO A 38 -14.60 -27.25 6.25
C PRO A 38 -15.00 -27.35 7.72
N LEU A 39 -15.63 -26.29 8.23
CA LEU A 39 -16.08 -26.20 9.61
C LEU A 39 -17.60 -26.21 9.68
N GLU A 40 -18.15 -27.24 10.37
CA GLU A 40 -19.57 -27.40 10.64
C GLU A 40 -20.00 -26.63 11.90
N PHE A 41 -21.27 -26.24 11.98
CA PHE A 41 -21.90 -25.57 13.12
C PHE A 41 -21.31 -24.22 13.50
N ILE A 42 -20.71 -23.52 12.54
CA ILE A 42 -20.24 -22.15 12.73
C ILE A 42 -21.43 -21.19 12.58
N ASN A 43 -21.66 -20.37 13.59
CA ASN A 43 -22.65 -19.29 13.52
C ASN A 43 -22.05 -18.08 12.79
N VAL A 44 -22.66 -17.67 11.68
CA VAL A 44 -22.24 -16.53 10.87
C VAL A 44 -23.34 -15.47 10.91
N MET A 45 -23.00 -14.29 11.44
CA MET A 45 -23.92 -13.15 11.60
C MET A 45 -23.48 -11.96 10.74
N VAL A 46 -24.44 -11.23 10.18
CA VAL A 46 -24.18 -9.94 9.52
C VAL A 46 -24.17 -8.85 10.58
N LEU A 47 -23.04 -8.18 10.75
CA LEU A 47 -22.93 -7.09 11.74
C LEU A 47 -23.83 -5.91 11.36
N GLY A 48 -24.57 -5.40 12.33
CA GLY A 48 -25.53 -4.32 12.12
C GLY A 48 -26.90 -4.76 11.61
N LEU A 49 -27.08 -6.06 11.31
CA LEU A 49 -28.38 -6.65 10.97
C LEU A 49 -28.64 -7.85 11.90
N ASN A 50 -29.91 -8.07 12.24
CA ASN A 50 -30.30 -9.26 13.00
C ASN A 50 -30.53 -10.44 12.03
N LYS A 51 -29.49 -10.78 11.25
CA LYS A 51 -29.53 -11.84 10.23
C LYS A 51 -28.26 -12.67 10.30
N GLY A 52 -28.42 -13.98 10.18
CA GLY A 52 -27.32 -14.93 10.23
C GLY A 52 -27.68 -16.29 9.66
N GLY A 53 -26.70 -17.16 9.61
CA GLY A 53 -26.82 -18.55 9.18
C GLY A 53 -25.83 -19.44 9.93
N VAL A 54 -26.00 -20.73 9.88
CA VAL A 54 -25.11 -21.73 10.49
C VAL A 54 -24.55 -22.61 9.38
N THR A 55 -23.28 -22.99 9.48
CA THR A 55 -22.62 -23.84 8.48
C THR A 55 -23.07 -25.29 8.61
N ASN A 56 -23.22 -25.97 7.46
CA ASN A 56 -23.46 -27.42 7.36
C ASN A 56 -22.14 -28.21 7.42
N ALA A 57 -22.20 -29.54 7.22
CA ALA A 57 -21.04 -30.44 7.28
C ALA A 57 -19.95 -30.14 6.26
N GLU A 58 -20.30 -29.55 5.12
CA GLU A 58 -19.38 -29.09 4.10
C GLU A 58 -18.89 -27.65 4.36
N GLY A 59 -19.21 -27.07 5.52
CA GLY A 59 -18.84 -25.71 5.90
C GLY A 59 -19.63 -24.61 5.20
N HIS A 60 -20.68 -24.93 4.44
CA HIS A 60 -21.48 -23.94 3.72
C HIS A 60 -22.53 -23.27 4.59
N PHE A 61 -22.71 -21.95 4.44
CA PHE A 61 -23.79 -21.18 5.03
C PHE A 61 -24.51 -20.32 3.99
N THR A 62 -25.77 -19.97 4.31
CA THR A 62 -26.58 -19.03 3.53
C THR A 62 -27.32 -18.08 4.47
N ILE A 63 -27.27 -16.78 4.18
CA ILE A 63 -28.02 -15.74 4.88
C ILE A 63 -28.93 -15.07 3.87
N GLU A 64 -30.21 -15.19 4.06
CA GLU A 64 -31.22 -14.75 3.10
C GLU A 64 -31.75 -13.35 3.39
N GLN A 65 -32.32 -12.71 2.35
CA GLN A 65 -33.03 -11.44 2.45
C GLN A 65 -32.17 -10.30 3.01
N VAL A 66 -30.90 -10.22 2.63
CA VAL A 66 -30.03 -9.13 3.03
C VAL A 66 -30.21 -7.96 2.03
N PRO A 67 -30.52 -6.73 2.50
CA PRO A 67 -30.63 -5.58 1.61
C PRO A 67 -29.26 -5.21 1.03
N PRO A 68 -29.21 -4.49 -0.11
CA PRO A 68 -27.96 -3.93 -0.62
C PRO A 68 -27.27 -3.04 0.41
N GLY A 69 -25.95 -3.16 0.53
CA GLY A 69 -25.16 -2.42 1.50
C GLY A 69 -23.70 -2.86 1.56
N ILE A 70 -22.96 -2.30 2.49
CA ILE A 70 -21.60 -2.73 2.83
C ILE A 70 -21.66 -3.40 4.20
N TYR A 71 -21.22 -4.65 4.27
CA TYR A 71 -21.37 -5.48 5.45
C TYR A 71 -20.06 -6.16 5.86
N ARG A 72 -19.93 -6.36 7.16
CA ARG A 72 -18.99 -7.30 7.78
C ARG A 72 -19.77 -8.48 8.34
N LEU A 73 -19.18 -9.65 8.28
CA LEU A 73 -19.74 -10.84 8.90
C LEU A 73 -18.88 -11.26 10.08
N GLN A 74 -19.51 -11.79 11.09
CA GLN A 74 -18.85 -12.37 12.24
C GLN A 74 -19.13 -13.87 12.26
N ALA A 75 -18.08 -14.68 12.30
CA ALA A 75 -18.14 -16.11 12.47
C ALA A 75 -17.72 -16.50 13.90
N THR A 76 -18.55 -17.29 14.59
CA THR A 76 -18.33 -17.70 15.98
C THR A 76 -18.67 -19.17 16.17
N ALA A 77 -17.83 -19.89 16.92
CA ALA A 77 -18.10 -21.27 17.37
C ALA A 77 -17.25 -21.60 18.60
N ILE A 78 -17.70 -22.59 19.38
CA ILE A 78 -16.93 -23.14 20.49
C ILE A 78 -15.68 -23.84 19.94
N GLY A 79 -14.52 -23.60 20.54
CA GLY A 79 -13.25 -24.19 20.10
C GLY A 79 -12.56 -23.43 18.96
N TYR A 80 -13.10 -22.30 18.50
CA TYR A 80 -12.52 -21.46 17.47
C TYR A 80 -12.46 -19.99 17.90
N LYS A 81 -11.43 -19.29 17.43
CA LYS A 81 -11.35 -17.82 17.60
C LYS A 81 -12.44 -17.17 16.76
N SER A 82 -13.21 -16.28 17.38
CA SER A 82 -14.17 -15.44 16.64
C SER A 82 -13.46 -14.62 15.57
N VAL A 83 -14.02 -14.58 14.36
CA VAL A 83 -13.48 -13.88 13.21
C VAL A 83 -14.49 -12.88 12.69
N THR A 84 -14.06 -11.61 12.54
CA THR A 84 -14.81 -10.62 11.76
C THR A 84 -14.14 -10.45 10.40
N THR A 85 -14.95 -10.56 9.35
CA THR A 85 -14.47 -10.39 7.98
C THR A 85 -14.15 -8.94 7.67
N PRO A 86 -13.35 -8.68 6.63
CA PRO A 86 -13.34 -7.37 5.97
C PRO A 86 -14.73 -6.97 5.47
N GLU A 87 -14.86 -5.73 5.01
CA GLU A 87 -16.09 -5.22 4.41
C GLU A 87 -16.33 -5.82 3.02
N TYR A 88 -17.59 -6.20 2.76
CA TYR A 88 -18.05 -6.68 1.46
C TYR A 88 -19.21 -5.82 0.96
N ILE A 89 -19.24 -5.54 -0.33
CA ILE A 89 -20.34 -4.84 -0.99
C ILE A 89 -21.36 -5.86 -1.50
N LEU A 90 -22.56 -5.80 -0.98
CA LEU A 90 -23.74 -6.49 -1.53
C LEU A 90 -24.55 -5.47 -2.33
N SER A 91 -24.62 -5.60 -3.64
CA SER A 91 -25.28 -4.61 -4.52
C SER A 91 -26.44 -5.20 -5.31
N THR A 92 -26.18 -5.76 -6.48
CA THR A 92 -27.21 -6.25 -7.42
C THR A 92 -27.24 -7.76 -7.56
N LYS A 93 -26.33 -8.48 -6.90
CA LYS A 93 -26.20 -9.94 -6.95
C LYS A 93 -25.90 -10.49 -5.57
N ASP A 94 -26.15 -11.78 -5.40
CA ASP A 94 -25.72 -12.53 -4.23
C ASP A 94 -24.21 -12.44 -4.03
N LEU A 95 -23.78 -12.51 -2.78
CA LEU A 95 -22.37 -12.44 -2.40
C LEU A 95 -21.91 -13.83 -1.96
N ASN A 96 -20.78 -14.30 -2.51
CA ASN A 96 -20.13 -15.55 -2.08
C ASN A 96 -18.77 -15.25 -1.47
N ILE A 97 -18.54 -15.75 -0.23
CA ILE A 97 -17.35 -15.45 0.56
C ILE A 97 -16.77 -16.70 1.21
N SER A 98 -15.47 -16.67 1.50
CA SER A 98 -14.81 -17.68 2.33
C SER A 98 -14.30 -17.05 3.61
N ILE A 99 -14.63 -17.66 4.75
CA ILE A 99 -14.21 -17.23 6.09
C ILE A 99 -13.22 -18.25 6.62
N GLU A 100 -12.07 -17.81 7.10
CA GLU A 100 -11.04 -18.65 7.67
C GLU A 100 -10.99 -18.44 9.19
N MET A 101 -11.14 -19.52 9.96
CA MET A 101 -11.10 -19.50 11.42
C MET A 101 -9.86 -20.24 11.94
N GLU A 102 -9.34 -19.80 13.07
CA GLU A 102 -8.25 -20.49 13.81
C GLU A 102 -8.83 -21.22 15.01
N GLU A 103 -8.35 -22.44 15.28
CA GLU A 103 -8.71 -23.17 16.51
C GLU A 103 -8.33 -22.38 17.77
N ASN A 104 -9.22 -22.41 18.74
CA ASN A 104 -8.97 -21.92 20.09
C ASN A 104 -9.15 -23.06 21.07
N LEU A 105 -8.06 -23.63 21.55
CA LEU A 105 -8.08 -24.76 22.48
C LEU A 105 -8.44 -24.39 23.93
N THR A 106 -8.87 -23.17 24.19
CA THR A 106 -9.28 -22.71 25.51
C THR A 106 -10.77 -23.00 25.70
N GLU A 107 -11.08 -24.14 26.30
CA GLU A 107 -12.41 -24.37 26.86
C GLU A 107 -12.61 -23.50 28.13
N LEU A 108 -13.85 -22.96 28.23
CA LEU A 108 -14.50 -22.44 29.42
C LEU A 108 -14.19 -21.02 29.87
N ALA A 109 -15.08 -20.20 29.55
CA ALA A 109 -15.93 -19.31 30.34
C ALA A 109 -16.50 -18.28 29.38
N GLY A 110 -17.80 -18.07 29.38
CA GLY A 110 -18.58 -17.18 28.52
C GLY A 110 -18.04 -15.76 28.28
N ILE A 111 -16.81 -15.66 27.79
CA ILE A 111 -16.27 -14.44 27.24
C ILE A 111 -16.74 -14.41 25.81
N THR A 112 -17.76 -13.59 25.56
CA THR A 112 -18.11 -13.16 24.21
C THR A 112 -16.92 -12.36 23.68
N VAL A 113 -15.98 -13.04 23.02
CA VAL A 113 -14.93 -12.33 22.28
C VAL A 113 -15.62 -11.71 21.08
N THR A 114 -16.01 -10.47 21.22
CA THR A 114 -16.55 -9.66 20.15
C THR A 114 -15.39 -9.38 19.20
N ALA A 115 -15.43 -9.95 18.01
CA ALA A 115 -14.42 -9.69 17.01
C ALA A 115 -14.55 -8.22 16.56
N SER A 116 -13.59 -7.41 16.96
CA SER A 116 -13.60 -5.97 16.74
C SER A 116 -13.15 -5.62 15.30
N PRO A 117 -13.76 -4.64 14.63
CA PRO A 117 -13.21 -4.03 13.42
C PRO A 117 -11.84 -3.37 13.68
N PHE A 118 -11.52 -3.10 14.93
CA PHE A 118 -10.22 -2.65 15.40
C PHE A 118 -9.27 -3.84 15.57
N ARG A 119 -8.92 -4.48 14.44
CA ARG A 119 -8.01 -5.63 14.41
C ARG A 119 -6.61 -5.19 14.83
N ARG A 120 -5.94 -6.00 15.65
CA ARG A 120 -4.55 -5.78 16.05
C ARG A 120 -3.64 -6.79 15.35
N ASP A 121 -2.49 -6.32 14.95
CA ASP A 121 -1.39 -7.18 14.56
C ASP A 121 -0.49 -7.42 15.78
N LEU A 122 -0.02 -8.65 15.97
CA LEU A 122 0.85 -9.01 17.10
C LEU A 122 2.20 -8.28 17.00
N GLU A 123 2.69 -8.04 15.79
CA GLU A 123 3.94 -7.31 15.55
C GLU A 123 3.73 -5.79 15.62
N SER A 124 2.50 -5.31 15.35
CA SER A 124 2.16 -3.88 15.34
C SER A 124 0.89 -3.60 16.14
N PRO A 125 0.90 -3.79 17.47
CA PRO A 125 -0.29 -3.57 18.31
C PRO A 125 -0.66 -2.10 18.46
N VAL A 126 0.24 -1.19 18.15
CA VAL A 126 0.08 0.27 18.03
C VAL A 126 0.44 0.65 16.60
N SER A 127 0.00 1.81 16.14
CA SER A 127 0.45 2.38 14.86
C SER A 127 -0.04 1.64 13.60
N LEU A 128 -0.96 0.67 13.73
CA LEU A 128 -1.67 0.07 12.60
C LEU A 128 -3.05 0.71 12.45
N ARG A 129 -3.37 1.16 11.24
CA ARG A 129 -4.71 1.59 10.82
C ARG A 129 -5.18 0.73 9.65
N ILE A 130 -6.42 0.26 9.74
CA ILE A 130 -7.04 -0.52 8.66
C ILE A 130 -8.06 0.37 7.98
N ILE A 131 -7.82 0.67 6.71
CA ILE A 131 -8.68 1.47 5.86
C ILE A 131 -9.60 0.51 5.12
N GLY A 132 -10.87 0.51 5.46
CA GLY A 132 -11.87 -0.37 4.85
C GLY A 132 -12.56 0.28 3.64
N LEU A 133 -13.46 -0.49 3.01
CA LEU A 133 -14.20 -0.06 1.83
C LEU A 133 -15.07 1.17 2.08
N GLN A 134 -15.75 1.23 3.25
CA GLN A 134 -16.62 2.37 3.58
C GLN A 134 -15.84 3.67 3.62
N GLU A 135 -14.63 3.64 4.17
CA GLU A 135 -13.76 4.79 4.26
C GLU A 135 -13.22 5.19 2.89
N ILE A 136 -12.85 4.22 2.05
CA ILE A 136 -12.40 4.46 0.67
C ILE A 136 -13.52 5.11 -0.17
N GLU A 137 -14.76 4.62 -0.03
CA GLU A 137 -15.89 5.09 -0.82
C GLU A 137 -16.45 6.44 -0.33
N LYS A 138 -16.37 6.74 0.97
CA LYS A 138 -17.06 7.87 1.60
C LYS A 138 -16.13 8.99 2.07
N SER A 139 -14.81 8.86 1.93
CA SER A 139 -13.85 9.89 2.39
C SER A 139 -14.02 11.19 1.59
N PRO A 140 -14.40 12.31 2.26
CA PRO A 140 -14.64 13.56 1.57
C PRO A 140 -13.38 14.13 0.91
N GLY A 141 -13.48 14.57 -0.35
CA GLY A 141 -12.36 15.20 -1.06
C GLY A 141 -11.22 14.27 -1.50
N ALA A 142 -11.25 13.01 -1.09
CA ALA A 142 -10.19 12.06 -1.43
C ALA A 142 -10.27 11.55 -2.87
N ASN A 143 -11.45 11.68 -3.52
CA ASN A 143 -11.69 11.17 -4.87
C ASN A 143 -11.26 9.71 -5.04
N ARG A 144 -11.47 8.89 -3.98
CA ARG A 144 -11.09 7.46 -3.91
C ARG A 144 -9.57 7.21 -4.08
N ASP A 145 -8.74 8.22 -3.91
CA ASP A 145 -7.28 8.10 -3.87
C ASP A 145 -6.82 7.79 -2.45
N ILE A 146 -6.19 6.63 -2.27
CA ILE A 146 -5.74 6.15 -0.95
C ILE A 146 -4.70 7.10 -0.35
N SER A 147 -3.84 7.70 -1.15
CA SER A 147 -2.85 8.65 -0.65
C SER A 147 -3.51 9.84 0.06
N ARG A 148 -4.61 10.36 -0.50
CA ARG A 148 -5.38 11.45 0.09
C ARG A 148 -6.15 11.02 1.35
N ILE A 149 -6.66 9.79 1.37
CA ILE A 149 -7.31 9.24 2.56
C ILE A 149 -6.30 9.15 3.70
N VAL A 150 -5.12 8.60 3.43
CA VAL A 150 -4.03 8.48 4.41
C VAL A 150 -3.57 9.83 4.96
N GLN A 151 -3.56 10.87 4.13
CA GLN A 151 -3.23 12.23 4.56
C GLN A 151 -4.20 12.82 5.60
N SER A 152 -5.41 12.26 5.75
CA SER A 152 -6.37 12.69 6.77
C SER A 152 -6.10 12.11 8.16
N TYR A 153 -5.19 11.14 8.29
CA TYR A 153 -4.90 10.51 9.56
C TYR A 153 -3.93 11.30 10.44
N PRO A 154 -4.05 11.20 11.77
CA PRO A 154 -3.10 11.78 12.69
C PRO A 154 -1.67 11.31 12.43
N GLY A 155 -0.72 12.24 12.47
CA GLY A 155 0.70 11.96 12.22
C GLY A 155 1.09 11.89 10.75
N VAL A 156 0.18 12.17 9.82
CA VAL A 156 0.47 12.32 8.40
C VAL A 156 0.32 13.78 7.99
N ALA A 157 1.36 14.36 7.41
CA ALA A 157 1.33 15.71 6.88
C ALA A 157 0.98 15.71 5.39
N PHE A 158 0.32 16.77 4.96
CA PHE A 158 0.09 17.03 3.54
C PHE A 158 1.39 17.39 2.83
N SER A 159 1.44 17.08 1.52
CA SER A 159 2.50 17.61 0.68
C SER A 159 2.51 19.15 0.74
N PRO A 160 3.66 19.80 0.88
CA PRO A 160 3.77 21.26 0.78
C PRO A 160 3.38 21.77 -0.61
N ILE A 161 3.39 20.90 -1.61
CA ILE A 161 2.96 21.22 -2.98
C ILE A 161 1.52 20.72 -3.16
N GLY A 162 0.56 21.62 -3.24
CA GLY A 162 -0.87 21.36 -3.12
C GLY A 162 -1.49 20.38 -4.14
N TYR A 163 -0.83 20.12 -5.27
CA TYR A 163 -1.28 19.17 -6.28
C TYR A 163 -0.54 17.84 -6.28
N ARG A 164 0.23 17.53 -5.20
CA ARG A 164 0.92 16.25 -5.01
C ARG A 164 0.37 15.51 -3.81
N ASN A 165 0.40 14.18 -3.87
CA ASN A 165 -0.06 13.27 -2.83
C ASN A 165 1.12 12.59 -2.12
N ASP A 166 2.19 13.34 -1.84
CA ASP A 166 3.33 12.83 -1.08
C ASP A 166 2.89 12.45 0.34
N LEU A 167 3.36 11.33 0.84
CA LEU A 167 3.06 10.85 2.18
C LEU A 167 4.23 11.18 3.12
N ILE A 168 4.00 12.13 4.00
CA ILE A 168 4.94 12.56 5.05
C ILE A 168 4.42 12.01 6.37
N VAL A 169 4.93 10.85 6.79
CA VAL A 169 4.44 10.13 7.96
C VAL A 169 5.38 10.35 9.14
N ARG A 170 4.85 10.92 10.22
CA ARG A 170 5.61 11.20 11.46
C ARG A 170 6.93 11.92 11.18
N GLY A 171 6.90 12.94 10.34
CA GLY A 171 8.05 13.75 9.96
C GLY A 171 9.03 13.11 8.96
N GLY A 172 8.79 11.88 8.52
CA GLY A 172 9.66 11.21 7.56
C GLY A 172 9.38 11.61 6.11
N SER A 173 10.41 11.51 5.27
CA SER A 173 10.36 11.83 3.85
C SER A 173 9.43 10.91 3.06
N PRO A 174 8.84 11.38 1.95
CA PRO A 174 8.10 10.54 1.01
C PRO A 174 8.88 9.31 0.50
N SER A 175 10.20 9.38 0.44
CA SER A 175 11.07 8.25 0.04
C SER A 175 11.17 7.12 1.08
N GLU A 176 10.73 7.37 2.32
CA GLU A 176 10.85 6.44 3.44
C GLU A 176 9.67 5.46 3.56
N ASN A 177 8.68 5.58 2.69
CA ASN A 177 7.50 4.73 2.65
C ASN A 177 7.71 3.52 1.73
N ARG A 178 7.02 2.40 2.03
CA ARG A 178 6.99 1.21 1.17
C ARG A 178 5.57 0.74 0.95
N PHE A 179 5.35 0.18 -0.23
CA PHE A 179 4.04 -0.19 -0.70
C PHE A 179 4.01 -1.66 -1.12
N TYR A 180 2.98 -2.37 -0.70
CA TYR A 180 2.78 -3.77 -1.03
C TYR A 180 1.38 -3.98 -1.59
N LEU A 181 1.23 -4.85 -2.58
CA LEU A 181 -0.03 -5.25 -3.20
C LEU A 181 -0.16 -6.77 -3.09
N ASP A 182 -1.06 -7.25 -2.22
CA ASP A 182 -1.21 -8.70 -1.89
C ASP A 182 0.12 -9.40 -1.54
N GLY A 183 1.05 -8.66 -0.91
CA GLY A 183 2.36 -9.16 -0.50
C GLY A 183 3.49 -8.95 -1.52
N VAL A 184 3.19 -8.48 -2.72
CA VAL A 184 4.18 -8.04 -3.72
C VAL A 184 4.55 -6.59 -3.48
N GLU A 185 5.83 -6.28 -3.33
CA GLU A 185 6.30 -4.89 -3.21
C GLU A 185 6.19 -4.16 -4.56
N ILE A 186 5.57 -2.97 -4.54
CA ILE A 186 5.43 -2.09 -5.69
C ILE A 186 6.21 -0.79 -5.49
N PRO A 187 6.81 -0.19 -6.52
CA PRO A 187 7.72 0.94 -6.36
C PRO A 187 7.02 2.23 -5.88
N ASN A 188 5.79 2.46 -6.32
CA ASN A 188 4.99 3.63 -5.98
C ASN A 188 3.49 3.33 -6.09
N ILE A 189 2.66 4.26 -5.61
CA ILE A 189 1.19 4.18 -5.65
C ILE A 189 0.55 5.36 -6.39
N ASN A 190 1.37 6.20 -7.02
CA ASN A 190 0.92 7.38 -7.75
C ASN A 190 1.51 7.45 -9.16
N HIS A 191 0.77 8.01 -10.09
CA HIS A 191 1.24 8.47 -11.38
C HIS A 191 2.17 9.68 -11.21
N PHE A 192 3.12 9.89 -12.13
CA PHE A 192 4.10 10.99 -12.11
C PHE A 192 4.92 11.02 -10.82
N SER A 193 5.33 9.87 -10.31
CA SER A 193 6.12 9.80 -9.10
C SER A 193 7.53 10.39 -9.30
N THR A 194 8.02 11.10 -8.29
CA THR A 194 9.38 11.64 -8.29
C THR A 194 10.41 10.52 -8.16
N GLN A 195 11.44 10.54 -8.99
CA GLN A 195 12.51 9.56 -8.89
C GLN A 195 13.33 9.75 -7.62
N GLY A 196 13.57 8.66 -6.88
CA GLY A 196 14.25 8.70 -5.59
C GLY A 196 13.36 9.05 -4.41
N ALA A 197 12.07 9.34 -4.66
CA ALA A 197 11.02 9.53 -3.65
C ALA A 197 9.72 8.86 -4.10
N SER A 198 8.67 9.00 -3.32
CA SER A 198 7.30 8.62 -3.70
C SER A 198 6.44 9.89 -3.83
N GLY A 199 5.21 9.70 -4.25
CA GLY A 199 4.24 10.78 -4.43
C GLY A 199 4.04 11.16 -5.88
N GLY A 200 2.91 11.78 -6.14
CA GLY A 200 2.45 12.21 -7.45
C GLY A 200 1.02 12.72 -7.33
N PRO A 201 0.43 13.31 -8.38
CA PRO A 201 -0.87 13.99 -8.27
C PRO A 201 -2.07 13.06 -8.18
N VAL A 202 -1.97 11.82 -8.66
CA VAL A 202 -3.10 10.87 -8.80
C VAL A 202 -2.65 9.44 -8.47
N GLY A 203 -3.49 8.70 -7.76
CA GLY A 203 -3.24 7.30 -7.44
C GLY A 203 -3.30 6.37 -8.66
N ILE A 204 -2.32 5.46 -8.78
CA ILE A 204 -2.27 4.44 -9.83
C ILE A 204 -3.16 3.22 -9.51
N LEU A 205 -3.48 3.00 -8.23
CA LEU A 205 -4.32 1.88 -7.82
C LEU A 205 -5.80 2.18 -8.05
N ASN A 206 -6.51 1.27 -8.69
CA ASN A 206 -7.97 1.39 -8.81
C ASN A 206 -8.64 0.98 -7.50
N ALA A 207 -9.31 1.93 -6.83
CA ALA A 207 -10.01 1.71 -5.57
C ALA A 207 -11.10 0.64 -5.66
N ASP A 208 -11.72 0.42 -6.83
CA ASP A 208 -12.72 -0.63 -7.03
C ASP A 208 -12.19 -2.04 -6.78
N LEU A 209 -10.89 -2.25 -6.93
CA LEU A 209 -10.26 -3.54 -6.73
C LEU A 209 -9.72 -3.73 -5.30
N ILE A 210 -9.64 -2.67 -4.51
CA ILE A 210 -9.10 -2.72 -3.14
C ILE A 210 -10.18 -3.25 -2.19
N ARG A 211 -9.80 -4.15 -1.31
CA ARG A 211 -10.62 -4.65 -0.21
C ARG A 211 -10.36 -3.88 1.08
N GLU A 212 -9.09 -3.74 1.43
CA GLU A 212 -8.62 -3.01 2.60
C GLU A 212 -7.17 -2.58 2.43
N VAL A 213 -6.73 -1.60 3.21
CA VAL A 213 -5.33 -1.19 3.28
C VAL A 213 -4.87 -1.23 4.73
N ASN A 214 -3.81 -1.97 5.00
CA ASN A 214 -3.14 -1.95 6.28
C ASN A 214 -2.07 -0.86 6.24
N PHE A 215 -2.27 0.20 6.98
CA PHE A 215 -1.37 1.34 7.07
C PHE A 215 -0.60 1.31 8.37
N TYR A 216 0.69 1.00 8.30
CA TYR A 216 1.61 0.99 9.42
C TYR A 216 2.37 2.31 9.47
N THR A 217 2.22 3.07 10.55
CA THR A 217 2.93 4.34 10.81
C THR A 217 4.18 4.15 11.69
N GLY A 218 4.48 2.91 12.07
CA GLY A 218 5.60 2.45 12.89
C GLY A 218 5.41 0.96 13.18
N ALA A 219 6.33 0.36 13.93
CA ALA A 219 6.28 -1.07 14.29
C ALA A 219 6.03 -1.99 13.07
N PHE A 220 6.75 -1.76 11.98
CA PHE A 220 6.57 -2.58 10.77
C PHE A 220 6.88 -4.04 11.05
N PRO A 221 6.08 -5.01 10.52
CA PRO A 221 6.42 -6.43 10.57
C PRO A 221 7.81 -6.72 10.01
N THR A 222 8.48 -7.75 10.51
CA THR A 222 9.88 -8.05 10.13
C THR A 222 10.05 -8.46 8.68
N ASP A 223 9.03 -9.03 8.05
CA ASP A 223 8.99 -9.33 6.61
C ASP A 223 8.92 -8.07 5.73
N ARG A 224 8.66 -6.90 6.35
CA ARG A 224 8.65 -5.58 5.70
C ARG A 224 9.94 -4.84 6.05
N GLY A 225 10.88 -4.84 5.10
CA GLY A 225 12.17 -4.16 5.21
C GLY A 225 12.25 -2.90 4.36
N ASN A 226 13.40 -2.23 4.42
CA ASN A 226 13.75 -1.07 3.58
C ASN A 226 12.78 0.12 3.72
N ALA A 227 12.15 0.30 4.90
CA ALA A 227 11.21 1.37 5.24
C ALA A 227 11.62 2.06 6.54
N LEU A 228 11.46 3.38 6.64
CA LEU A 228 11.75 4.17 7.85
C LEU A 228 10.52 4.91 8.39
N SER A 229 9.50 5.19 7.58
CA SER A 229 8.36 6.00 8.00
C SER A 229 7.03 5.29 7.96
N SER A 230 6.68 4.64 6.85
CA SER A 230 5.45 3.87 6.79
C SER A 230 5.52 2.66 5.86
N VAL A 231 4.59 1.75 6.08
CA VAL A 231 4.29 0.65 5.16
C VAL A 231 2.79 0.66 4.88
N LEU A 232 2.42 0.67 3.60
CA LEU A 232 1.04 0.47 3.16
C LEU A 232 0.94 -0.90 2.47
N ASP A 233 0.12 -1.78 3.02
CA ASP A 233 -0.12 -3.12 2.48
C ASP A 233 -1.56 -3.21 1.98
N PHE A 234 -1.71 -3.10 0.66
CA PHE A 234 -2.98 -3.15 -0.05
C PHE A 234 -3.42 -4.59 -0.24
N LYS A 235 -4.63 -4.89 0.17
CA LYS A 235 -5.30 -6.17 -0.08
C LYS A 235 -6.35 -5.99 -1.15
N LEU A 236 -6.18 -6.67 -2.26
CA LEU A 236 -7.17 -6.69 -3.33
C LEU A 236 -8.34 -7.62 -2.96
N ARG A 237 -9.49 -7.34 -3.55
CA ARG A 237 -10.61 -8.29 -3.55
C ARG A 237 -10.19 -9.57 -4.29
N ASP A 238 -10.92 -10.64 -4.07
CA ASP A 238 -10.90 -11.79 -4.97
C ASP A 238 -12.02 -11.64 -5.99
N GLY A 239 -11.86 -12.23 -7.16
CA GLY A 239 -12.92 -12.27 -8.17
C GLY A 239 -14.08 -13.15 -7.72
N ASP A 240 -15.26 -12.85 -8.20
CA ASP A 240 -16.47 -13.64 -7.93
C ASP A 240 -16.39 -15.01 -8.60
N MET A 241 -16.59 -16.09 -7.84
CA MET A 241 -16.52 -17.47 -8.35
C MET A 241 -17.84 -17.97 -8.94
N GLU A 242 -18.93 -17.20 -8.83
CA GLU A 242 -20.25 -17.56 -9.35
C GLU A 242 -20.63 -16.73 -10.57
N HIS A 243 -20.23 -15.44 -10.60
CA HIS A 243 -20.67 -14.52 -11.62
C HIS A 243 -19.52 -13.70 -12.21
N ASN A 244 -19.59 -13.46 -13.51
CA ASN A 244 -18.76 -12.47 -14.17
C ASN A 244 -19.48 -11.12 -14.18
N SER A 245 -18.77 -10.04 -13.89
CA SER A 245 -19.31 -8.68 -13.91
C SER A 245 -18.39 -7.72 -14.63
N LEU A 246 -18.98 -6.70 -15.25
CA LEU A 246 -18.28 -5.60 -15.89
C LEU A 246 -18.83 -4.29 -15.33
N LYS A 247 -17.94 -3.40 -14.89
CA LYS A 247 -18.23 -2.06 -14.41
C LYS A 247 -17.55 -1.03 -15.31
N ALA A 248 -18.33 -0.16 -15.94
CA ALA A 248 -17.81 1.01 -16.63
C ALA A 248 -18.05 2.24 -15.74
N THR A 249 -17.03 3.07 -15.57
CA THR A 249 -17.10 4.30 -14.77
C THR A 249 -16.64 5.48 -15.60
N LEU A 250 -17.45 6.54 -15.61
CA LEU A 250 -17.08 7.85 -16.15
C LEU A 250 -16.96 8.80 -14.95
N GLY A 251 -15.75 9.13 -14.58
CA GLY A 251 -15.43 10.06 -13.48
C GLY A 251 -15.26 11.50 -13.97
N ALA A 252 -14.86 12.40 -13.08
CA ALA A 252 -14.56 13.79 -13.42
C ALA A 252 -13.23 13.94 -14.19
N SER A 253 -12.32 12.98 -14.04
CA SER A 253 -10.95 13.05 -14.55
C SER A 253 -10.55 11.87 -15.44
N GLU A 254 -11.33 10.79 -15.41
CA GLU A 254 -10.94 9.52 -16.03
C GLU A 254 -12.14 8.67 -16.45
N VAL A 255 -11.91 7.78 -17.39
CA VAL A 255 -12.81 6.69 -17.73
C VAL A 255 -12.15 5.37 -17.32
N SER A 256 -12.92 4.43 -16.75
CA SER A 256 -12.42 3.13 -16.37
C SER A 256 -13.36 2.00 -16.76
N LEU A 257 -12.76 0.84 -17.04
CA LEU A 257 -13.44 -0.42 -17.20
C LEU A 257 -12.83 -1.41 -16.20
N ALA A 258 -13.68 -2.00 -15.38
CA ALA A 258 -13.26 -3.03 -14.42
C ALA A 258 -14.13 -4.28 -14.59
N SER A 259 -13.52 -5.44 -14.59
CA SER A 259 -14.20 -6.73 -14.66
C SER A 259 -13.74 -7.62 -13.52
N ASN A 260 -14.66 -8.34 -12.92
CA ASN A 260 -14.36 -9.40 -11.98
C ASN A 260 -15.19 -10.65 -12.28
N GLY A 261 -14.66 -11.80 -11.90
CA GLY A 261 -15.35 -13.06 -12.12
C GLY A 261 -14.41 -14.26 -12.02
N HIS A 262 -14.75 -15.32 -12.74
CA HIS A 262 -14.02 -16.57 -12.70
C HIS A 262 -13.71 -17.15 -14.10
N ILE A 263 -12.65 -17.96 -14.16
CA ILE A 263 -12.25 -18.76 -15.31
C ILE A 263 -12.28 -20.23 -14.86
N GLY A 264 -13.33 -20.94 -15.25
CA GLY A 264 -13.57 -22.30 -14.77
C GLY A 264 -13.92 -22.32 -13.28
N LYS A 265 -13.65 -23.44 -12.59
CA LYS A 265 -14.05 -23.68 -11.19
C LYS A 265 -12.98 -23.35 -10.15
N LYS A 266 -11.77 -23.02 -10.57
CA LYS A 266 -10.59 -22.90 -9.68
C LYS A 266 -9.91 -21.56 -9.72
N THR A 267 -10.21 -20.70 -10.69
CA THR A 267 -9.51 -19.43 -10.89
C THR A 267 -10.48 -18.28 -10.86
N SER A 268 -10.27 -17.34 -9.95
CA SER A 268 -10.93 -16.04 -9.96
C SER A 268 -10.04 -14.98 -10.61
N TYR A 269 -10.66 -13.94 -11.17
CA TYR A 269 -9.94 -12.83 -11.76
C TYR A 269 -10.52 -11.47 -11.41
N LEU A 270 -9.63 -10.49 -11.34
CA LEU A 270 -9.93 -9.06 -11.35
C LEU A 270 -9.10 -8.42 -12.46
N VAL A 271 -9.71 -7.51 -13.19
CA VAL A 271 -9.00 -6.73 -14.23
C VAL A 271 -9.58 -5.32 -14.23
N SER A 272 -8.71 -4.32 -14.41
CA SER A 272 -9.10 -2.91 -14.58
C SER A 272 -8.18 -2.23 -15.57
N VAL A 273 -8.76 -1.35 -16.39
CA VAL A 273 -8.03 -0.42 -17.27
C VAL A 273 -8.64 0.96 -17.08
N ARG A 274 -7.77 1.98 -16.93
CA ARG A 274 -8.18 3.38 -16.79
C ARG A 274 -7.44 4.26 -17.79
N GLN A 275 -8.15 5.27 -18.29
CA GLN A 275 -7.59 6.32 -19.13
C GLN A 275 -8.01 7.69 -18.59
N SER A 276 -7.04 8.55 -18.29
CA SER A 276 -7.33 9.91 -17.84
C SER A 276 -7.59 10.87 -19.00
N TYR A 277 -8.38 11.88 -18.71
CA TYR A 277 -8.56 13.06 -19.55
C TYR A 277 -8.35 14.38 -18.77
N LEU A 278 -7.54 14.32 -17.71
CA LEU A 278 -7.17 15.46 -16.87
C LEU A 278 -6.63 16.64 -17.66
N GLN A 279 -5.97 16.39 -18.79
CA GLN A 279 -5.45 17.43 -19.65
C GLN A 279 -6.52 18.45 -20.11
N PHE A 280 -7.75 17.99 -20.38
CA PHE A 280 -8.84 18.88 -20.79
C PHE A 280 -9.31 19.75 -19.63
N LEU A 281 -9.41 19.17 -18.44
CA LEU A 281 -9.78 19.91 -17.23
C LEU A 281 -8.72 20.93 -16.87
N PHE A 282 -7.44 20.55 -16.95
CA PHE A 282 -6.32 21.40 -16.60
C PHE A 282 -6.13 22.55 -17.62
N ASP A 283 -6.39 22.27 -18.90
CA ASP A 283 -6.41 23.30 -19.94
C ASP A 283 -7.54 24.33 -19.73
N MET A 284 -8.74 23.86 -19.36
CA MET A 284 -9.87 24.74 -19.02
C MET A 284 -9.64 25.59 -17.76
N LEU A 285 -8.83 25.08 -16.82
CA LEU A 285 -8.47 25.78 -15.58
C LEU A 285 -7.19 26.62 -15.74
N ASP A 286 -6.67 26.71 -16.95
CA ASP A 286 -5.45 27.44 -17.30
C ASP A 286 -4.24 27.05 -16.43
N LEU A 287 -4.13 25.74 -16.11
CA LEU A 287 -3.00 25.23 -15.33
C LEU A 287 -1.75 25.05 -16.21
N PRO A 288 -0.53 25.22 -15.65
CA PRO A 288 0.71 25.23 -16.43
C PRO A 288 1.15 23.85 -16.95
N PHE A 289 0.43 22.78 -16.62
CA PHE A 289 0.76 21.42 -17.03
C PHE A 289 -0.47 20.60 -17.39
N LEU A 290 -0.31 19.69 -18.34
CA LEU A 290 -1.38 18.90 -18.96
C LEU A 290 -1.06 17.41 -18.82
N PRO A 291 -1.42 16.78 -17.68
CA PRO A 291 -1.13 15.38 -17.42
C PRO A 291 -2.13 14.45 -18.13
N THR A 292 -1.62 13.34 -18.64
CA THR A 292 -2.43 12.20 -19.08
C THR A 292 -1.80 10.92 -18.57
N PHE A 293 -2.64 9.96 -18.17
CA PHE A 293 -2.17 8.62 -17.82
C PHE A 293 -3.10 7.55 -18.37
N THR A 294 -2.52 6.38 -18.59
CA THR A 294 -3.23 5.13 -18.84
C THR A 294 -2.66 4.09 -17.89
N ASP A 295 -3.50 3.38 -17.18
CA ASP A 295 -3.06 2.30 -16.32
C ASP A 295 -3.90 1.03 -16.50
N ALA A 296 -3.31 -0.08 -16.10
CA ALA A 296 -3.95 -1.38 -16.06
C ALA A 296 -3.52 -2.13 -14.81
N GLN A 297 -4.46 -2.86 -14.22
CA GLN A 297 -4.25 -3.68 -13.04
C GLN A 297 -5.01 -5.00 -13.20
N PHE A 298 -4.39 -6.12 -12.78
CA PHE A 298 -5.06 -7.40 -12.76
C PHE A 298 -4.61 -8.25 -11.57
N LYS A 299 -5.47 -9.20 -11.18
CA LYS A 299 -5.18 -10.28 -10.25
C LYS A 299 -5.85 -11.55 -10.76
N LEU A 300 -5.09 -12.63 -10.81
CA LEU A 300 -5.57 -13.99 -11.06
C LEU A 300 -5.25 -14.82 -9.82
N LYS A 301 -6.25 -15.44 -9.24
CA LYS A 301 -6.09 -16.31 -8.08
C LYS A 301 -6.59 -17.71 -8.42
N THR A 302 -5.68 -18.68 -8.44
CA THR A 302 -5.98 -20.08 -8.76
C THR A 302 -5.76 -20.94 -7.54
N ARG A 303 -6.80 -21.64 -7.11
CA ARG A 303 -6.73 -22.67 -6.08
C ARG A 303 -6.63 -24.03 -6.76
N PHE A 304 -5.43 -24.62 -6.79
CA PHE A 304 -5.21 -25.94 -7.40
C PHE A 304 -5.91 -27.04 -6.63
N ASN A 305 -5.78 -26.99 -5.31
CA ASN A 305 -6.44 -27.85 -4.32
C ASN A 305 -6.49 -27.09 -2.97
N GLU A 306 -6.94 -27.74 -1.90
CA GLU A 306 -7.06 -27.14 -0.58
C GLU A 306 -5.74 -26.64 -0.01
N GLN A 307 -4.62 -27.29 -0.37
CA GLN A 307 -3.31 -26.98 0.16
C GLN A 307 -2.49 -26.01 -0.71
N ASN A 308 -2.89 -25.79 -1.97
CA ASN A 308 -2.02 -25.08 -2.92
C ASN A 308 -2.78 -23.97 -3.64
N GLU A 309 -2.31 -22.74 -3.49
CA GLU A 309 -2.88 -21.53 -4.08
C GLU A 309 -1.79 -20.71 -4.77
N LEU A 310 -2.09 -20.22 -5.96
CA LEU A 310 -1.25 -19.29 -6.70
C LEU A 310 -2.03 -18.01 -6.99
N THR A 311 -1.45 -16.88 -6.62
CA THR A 311 -1.94 -15.56 -7.02
C THR A 311 -0.93 -14.92 -7.95
N VAL A 312 -1.36 -14.50 -9.14
CA VAL A 312 -0.56 -13.70 -10.07
C VAL A 312 -1.22 -12.34 -10.19
N LEU A 313 -0.44 -11.28 -10.05
CA LEU A 313 -0.94 -9.92 -10.15
C LEU A 313 -0.02 -9.03 -10.96
N GLY A 314 -0.61 -8.02 -11.56
CA GLY A 314 0.13 -7.00 -12.31
C GLY A 314 -0.51 -5.63 -12.14
N LEU A 315 0.37 -4.63 -12.15
CA LEU A 315 0.03 -3.21 -12.12
C LEU A 315 0.96 -2.50 -13.10
N GLY A 316 0.44 -1.64 -13.96
CA GLY A 316 1.27 -0.85 -14.86
C GLY A 316 0.61 0.46 -15.24
N GLY A 317 1.44 1.48 -15.55
CA GLY A 317 1.00 2.79 -15.96
C GLY A 317 1.94 3.44 -16.97
N ILE A 318 1.36 4.26 -17.83
CA ILE A 318 2.06 5.13 -18.79
C ILE A 318 1.60 6.54 -18.55
N ASP A 319 2.55 7.42 -18.22
CA ASP A 319 2.31 8.80 -17.86
C ASP A 319 2.95 9.74 -18.88
N ASN A 320 2.23 10.80 -19.25
CA ASN A 320 2.75 11.82 -20.13
C ASN A 320 2.26 13.20 -19.65
N MET A 321 3.19 14.07 -19.25
CA MET A 321 2.90 15.44 -18.83
C MET A 321 3.52 16.42 -19.82
N ARG A 322 2.66 17.17 -20.49
CA ARG A 322 3.04 18.30 -21.36
C ARG A 322 2.91 19.61 -20.60
N LEU A 323 3.62 20.62 -21.03
CA LEU A 323 3.52 21.97 -20.48
C LEU A 323 2.45 22.76 -21.25
N ASN A 324 1.65 23.54 -20.53
CA ASN A 324 0.72 24.51 -21.08
C ASN A 324 1.40 25.89 -21.13
N THR A 325 2.15 26.15 -22.19
CA THR A 325 2.88 27.41 -22.35
C THR A 325 2.00 28.61 -22.70
N LYS A 326 0.66 28.43 -22.74
CA LYS A 326 -0.30 29.51 -22.93
C LYS A 326 -0.81 30.08 -21.59
N ALA A 327 -0.61 29.36 -20.50
CA ALA A 327 -0.95 29.80 -19.16
C ALA A 327 0.02 30.93 -18.73
N ASP A 328 -0.47 32.15 -18.64
CA ASP A 328 0.29 33.41 -18.61
C ASP A 328 0.19 34.18 -17.28
N SER A 329 -0.37 33.57 -16.22
CA SER A 329 -0.30 34.17 -14.88
C SER A 329 1.12 34.13 -14.32
N GLU A 330 1.51 35.08 -13.45
CA GLU A 330 2.83 35.11 -12.81
C GLU A 330 3.19 33.79 -12.11
N ASP A 331 2.19 33.18 -11.42
CA ASP A 331 2.36 31.88 -10.76
C ASP A 331 2.62 30.76 -11.78
N ASN A 332 1.90 30.76 -12.90
CA ASN A 332 2.07 29.78 -13.97
C ASN A 332 3.42 29.96 -14.68
N GLU A 333 3.84 31.18 -14.96
CA GLU A 333 5.16 31.46 -15.53
C GLU A 333 6.28 30.97 -14.60
N TYR A 334 6.15 31.20 -13.29
CA TYR A 334 7.08 30.70 -12.31
C TYR A 334 7.16 29.16 -12.33
N ILE A 335 6.02 28.46 -12.29
CA ILE A 335 5.97 27.00 -12.37
C ILE A 335 6.56 26.51 -13.70
N LEU A 336 6.19 27.13 -14.82
CA LEU A 336 6.71 26.83 -16.14
C LEU A 336 8.21 27.06 -16.26
N SER A 337 8.80 27.93 -15.42
CA SER A 337 10.25 28.18 -15.44
C SER A 337 11.08 26.96 -15.04
N TYR A 338 10.60 26.14 -14.11
CA TYR A 338 11.34 25.00 -13.57
C TYR A 338 10.73 23.63 -13.93
N LEU A 339 9.43 23.55 -14.19
CA LEU A 339 8.73 22.28 -14.44
C LEU A 339 9.22 21.62 -15.75
N PRO A 340 9.67 20.35 -15.73
CA PRO A 340 10.04 19.62 -16.93
C PRO A 340 8.83 19.00 -17.63
N LYS A 341 8.98 18.64 -18.90
CA LYS A 341 8.13 17.63 -19.54
C LYS A 341 8.50 16.26 -18.97
N ILE A 342 7.49 15.47 -18.59
CA ILE A 342 7.68 14.16 -17.96
C ILE A 342 7.02 13.09 -18.82
N LYS A 343 7.76 11.99 -19.06
CA LYS A 343 7.22 10.72 -19.55
C LYS A 343 7.69 9.64 -18.59
N GLN A 344 6.74 8.87 -18.07
CA GLN A 344 7.02 7.79 -17.14
C GLN A 344 6.29 6.53 -17.58
N GLU A 345 6.97 5.40 -17.47
CA GLU A 345 6.42 4.08 -17.71
C GLU A 345 6.76 3.23 -16.48
N THR A 346 5.76 2.63 -15.88
CA THR A 346 5.95 1.76 -14.71
C THR A 346 5.15 0.48 -14.87
N PHE A 347 5.73 -0.65 -14.43
CA PHE A 347 4.96 -1.86 -14.22
C PHE A 347 5.56 -2.69 -13.10
N THR A 348 4.72 -3.48 -12.47
CA THR A 348 5.10 -4.56 -11.56
C THR A 348 4.29 -5.80 -11.91
N LEU A 349 4.97 -6.91 -12.06
CA LEU A 349 4.38 -8.25 -12.20
C LEU A 349 4.84 -9.09 -11.02
N GLY A 350 3.91 -9.77 -10.35
CA GLY A 350 4.21 -10.59 -9.18
C GLY A 350 3.43 -11.89 -9.15
N ALA A 351 4.02 -12.90 -8.54
CA ALA A 351 3.41 -14.19 -8.25
C ALA A 351 3.62 -14.54 -6.78
N VAL A 352 2.55 -14.97 -6.12
CA VAL A 352 2.53 -15.41 -4.73
C VAL A 352 1.98 -16.82 -4.70
N TYR A 353 2.84 -17.80 -4.43
CA TYR A 353 2.43 -19.18 -4.22
C TYR A 353 2.37 -19.47 -2.73
N ARG A 354 1.27 -20.07 -2.27
CA ARG A 354 1.08 -20.51 -0.89
C ARG A 354 0.84 -22.00 -0.83
N HIS A 355 1.55 -22.64 0.11
CA HIS A 355 1.37 -24.04 0.47
C HIS A 355 0.94 -24.13 1.94
N TYR A 356 -0.19 -24.74 2.19
CA TYR A 356 -0.78 -24.95 3.51
C TYR A 356 -0.46 -26.37 3.98
N ALA A 357 0.33 -26.52 5.04
CA ALA A 357 0.82 -27.81 5.57
C ALA A 357 0.57 -27.89 7.09
N GLY A 358 -0.66 -28.19 7.48
CA GLY A 358 -1.07 -28.23 8.89
C GLY A 358 -0.85 -26.86 9.56
N PRO A 359 -0.02 -26.76 10.63
CA PRO A 359 0.21 -25.47 11.30
C PRO A 359 1.09 -24.49 10.51
N HIS A 360 1.61 -24.90 9.36
CA HIS A 360 2.57 -24.14 8.58
C HIS A 360 1.92 -23.57 7.30
N VAL A 361 2.21 -22.31 7.00
CA VAL A 361 1.88 -21.69 5.72
C VAL A 361 3.17 -21.20 5.09
N GLN A 362 3.57 -21.87 4.03
CA GLN A 362 4.77 -21.51 3.27
C GLN A 362 4.37 -20.62 2.11
N SER A 363 5.07 -19.50 1.96
CA SER A 363 4.83 -18.56 0.87
C SER A 363 6.10 -18.31 0.07
N VAL A 364 5.98 -18.37 -1.23
CA VAL A 364 7.02 -17.96 -2.19
C VAL A 364 6.48 -16.78 -2.96
N VAL A 365 7.19 -15.66 -2.91
CA VAL A 365 6.86 -14.45 -3.66
C VAL A 365 7.98 -14.16 -4.64
N VAL A 366 7.61 -14.02 -5.91
CA VAL A 366 8.53 -13.58 -6.96
C VAL A 366 7.91 -12.39 -7.64
N SER A 367 8.69 -11.34 -7.85
CA SER A 367 8.21 -10.16 -8.56
C SER A 367 9.30 -9.50 -9.40
N HIS A 368 8.84 -8.79 -10.44
CA HIS A 368 9.69 -7.91 -11.23
C HIS A 368 8.99 -6.56 -11.38
N SER A 369 9.72 -5.50 -11.02
CA SER A 369 9.27 -4.11 -11.17
C SER A 369 10.17 -3.36 -12.13
N TYR A 370 9.57 -2.49 -12.92
CA TYR A 370 10.24 -1.63 -13.89
C TYR A 370 9.70 -0.21 -13.77
N LEU A 371 10.59 0.76 -13.72
CA LEU A 371 10.28 2.19 -13.78
C LEU A 371 11.22 2.86 -14.78
N ASN A 372 10.66 3.57 -15.74
CA ASN A 372 11.40 4.35 -16.73
C ASN A 372 10.95 5.81 -16.66
N ASN A 373 11.90 6.69 -16.39
CA ASN A 373 11.69 8.14 -16.32
C ASN A 373 12.40 8.85 -17.43
N ARG A 374 11.70 9.82 -18.06
CA ARG A 374 12.27 10.73 -19.06
C ARG A 374 11.79 12.14 -18.75
N ASN A 375 12.72 12.98 -18.27
CA ASN A 375 12.45 14.38 -17.97
C ASN A 375 13.24 15.27 -18.92
N THR A 376 12.59 16.27 -19.49
CA THR A 376 13.24 17.21 -20.41
C THR A 376 12.80 18.62 -20.10
N LYS A 377 13.76 19.53 -19.98
CA LYS A 377 13.54 20.96 -19.73
C LYS A 377 14.39 21.80 -20.64
N TYR A 378 13.78 22.80 -21.26
CA TYR A 378 14.46 23.83 -22.02
C TYR A 378 14.24 25.18 -21.35
N ARG A 379 15.22 26.11 -21.50
CA ARG A 379 15.09 27.49 -21.05
C ARG A 379 13.93 28.13 -21.81
N GLN A 380 13.04 28.83 -21.07
CA GLN A 380 11.80 29.43 -21.61
C GLN A 380 10.89 28.43 -22.35
N ASN A 381 11.08 27.14 -22.11
CA ASN A 381 10.36 26.05 -22.79
C ASN A 381 10.53 26.02 -24.32
N ASP A 382 11.54 26.71 -24.85
CA ASP A 382 11.85 26.77 -26.28
C ASP A 382 12.76 25.61 -26.70
N GLU A 383 12.19 24.64 -27.38
CA GLU A 383 12.88 23.45 -27.91
C GLU A 383 13.50 23.68 -29.29
N SER A 384 13.19 24.80 -29.94
CA SER A 384 13.74 25.11 -31.28
C SER A 384 15.24 25.42 -31.26
N ILE A 385 15.76 25.83 -30.09
CA ILE A 385 17.15 26.17 -29.85
C ILE A 385 17.80 25.09 -29.00
N PRO A 386 18.70 24.24 -29.56
CA PRO A 386 19.33 23.13 -28.82
C PRO A 386 20.13 23.59 -27.57
N GLU A 387 20.71 24.81 -27.62
CA GLU A 387 21.50 25.42 -26.53
C GLU A 387 20.65 25.74 -25.29
N ASN A 388 19.33 25.86 -25.46
CA ASN A 388 18.34 26.04 -24.40
C ASN A 388 18.13 24.78 -23.55
N LEU A 389 18.67 23.62 -23.92
CA LEU A 389 18.57 22.42 -23.14
C LEU A 389 19.19 22.62 -21.75
N MET A 390 18.33 22.49 -20.71
CA MET A 390 18.68 22.63 -19.30
C MET A 390 18.77 21.28 -18.59
N LEU A 391 17.81 20.40 -18.89
CA LEU A 391 17.72 19.06 -18.31
C LEU A 391 17.31 18.06 -19.39
N ARG A 392 18.06 16.99 -19.51
CA ARG A 392 17.65 15.76 -20.19
C ARG A 392 18.06 14.60 -19.32
N LEU A 393 17.07 13.97 -18.74
CA LEU A 393 17.23 12.78 -17.90
C LEU A 393 16.53 11.60 -18.54
N ARG A 394 17.21 10.47 -18.60
CA ARG A 394 16.66 9.16 -18.90
C ARG A 394 17.17 8.18 -17.88
N SER A 395 16.28 7.56 -17.12
CA SER A 395 16.69 6.57 -16.12
C SER A 395 15.72 5.40 -16.08
N THR A 396 16.26 4.22 -15.78
CA THR A 396 15.47 3.04 -15.54
C THR A 396 15.84 2.44 -14.18
N GLU A 397 14.83 2.01 -13.45
CA GLU A 397 14.97 1.20 -12.24
C GLU A 397 14.27 -0.12 -12.48
N GLN A 398 14.98 -1.23 -12.26
CA GLN A 398 14.46 -2.57 -12.37
C GLN A 398 14.80 -3.34 -11.11
N GLU A 399 13.81 -4.04 -10.56
CA GLU A 399 14.01 -4.88 -9.38
C GLU A 399 13.34 -6.24 -9.58
N THR A 400 14.14 -7.30 -9.52
CA THR A 400 13.63 -8.68 -9.42
C THR A 400 13.79 -9.13 -7.99
N LYS A 401 12.69 -9.49 -7.34
CA LYS A 401 12.65 -9.86 -5.92
C LYS A 401 12.15 -11.27 -5.75
N PHE A 402 12.80 -11.99 -4.86
CA PHE A 402 12.40 -13.28 -4.35
C PHE A 402 12.27 -13.21 -2.85
N ARG A 403 11.14 -13.68 -2.29
CA ARG A 403 10.93 -13.85 -0.86
C ARG A 403 10.35 -15.23 -0.59
N PHE A 404 10.96 -15.95 0.32
CA PHE A 404 10.40 -17.14 0.94
C PHE A 404 10.10 -16.85 2.40
N GLU A 405 8.95 -17.28 2.87
CA GLU A 405 8.55 -17.18 4.27
C GLU A 405 7.77 -18.42 4.70
N ASN A 406 7.98 -18.84 5.95
CA ASN A 406 7.22 -19.88 6.60
C ASN A 406 6.58 -19.33 7.86
N ASN A 407 5.26 -19.23 7.85
CA ASN A 407 4.44 -18.83 8.98
C ASN A 407 3.91 -20.09 9.67
N SER A 408 4.21 -20.24 10.96
CA SER A 408 3.81 -21.38 11.76
C SER A 408 2.99 -20.92 12.96
N SER A 409 1.86 -21.56 13.20
CA SER A 409 0.97 -21.26 14.31
C SER A 409 0.87 -22.48 15.23
N PHE A 410 1.30 -22.32 16.50
CA PHE A 410 1.31 -23.39 17.52
C PHE A 410 0.58 -22.88 18.76
N ARG A 411 -0.69 -23.24 18.94
CA ARG A 411 -1.48 -22.83 20.11
C ARG A 411 -1.36 -21.32 20.41
N ASN A 412 -0.47 -20.94 21.33
CA ASN A 412 -0.25 -19.56 21.79
C ASN A 412 0.90 -18.84 21.08
N TRP A 413 1.63 -19.54 20.22
CA TRP A 413 2.81 -19.04 19.54
C TRP A 413 2.61 -18.91 18.05
N LYS A 414 3.09 -17.83 17.49
CA LYS A 414 3.25 -17.67 16.03
C LYS A 414 4.73 -17.43 15.74
N VAL A 415 5.25 -18.14 14.76
CA VAL A 415 6.64 -18.00 14.31
C VAL A 415 6.64 -17.72 12.82
N ASN A 416 7.24 -16.63 12.43
CA ASN A 416 7.51 -16.31 11.02
C ASN A 416 9.01 -16.31 10.79
N LEU A 417 9.50 -17.04 9.79
CA LEU A 417 10.89 -17.06 9.36
C LEU A 417 10.96 -16.90 7.85
N GLY A 418 11.90 -16.11 7.37
CA GLY A 418 12.03 -15.96 5.93
C GLY A 418 13.34 -15.35 5.45
N VAL A 419 13.47 -15.36 4.13
CA VAL A 419 14.64 -14.85 3.41
C VAL A 419 14.18 -13.99 2.23
N ASN A 420 14.98 -12.97 1.91
CA ASN A 420 14.82 -12.12 0.73
C ASN A 420 16.08 -12.21 -0.13
N LEU A 421 15.89 -12.23 -1.45
CA LEU A 421 16.94 -12.06 -2.44
C LEU A 421 16.44 -11.10 -3.51
N ASP A 422 17.13 -9.98 -3.70
CA ASP A 422 16.71 -8.95 -4.64
C ASP A 422 17.88 -8.62 -5.58
N TYR A 423 17.59 -8.56 -6.87
CA TYR A 423 18.51 -8.06 -7.87
C TYR A 423 17.98 -6.77 -8.47
N SER A 424 18.77 -5.71 -8.36
CA SER A 424 18.42 -4.37 -8.80
C SER A 424 19.35 -3.89 -9.91
N GLN A 425 18.79 -3.27 -10.92
CA GLN A 425 19.52 -2.57 -11.98
C GLN A 425 19.02 -1.13 -12.06
N TYR A 426 19.94 -0.20 -12.07
CA TYR A 426 19.68 1.21 -12.28
C TYR A 426 20.55 1.74 -13.43
N THR A 427 19.91 2.35 -14.41
CA THR A 427 20.61 3.09 -15.46
C THR A 427 20.18 4.54 -15.42
N ASN A 428 21.11 5.43 -15.69
CA ASN A 428 20.83 6.86 -15.79
C ASN A 428 21.72 7.51 -16.84
N THR A 429 21.12 8.34 -17.66
CA THR A 429 21.82 9.29 -18.55
C THR A 429 21.26 10.67 -18.23
N THR A 430 22.09 11.50 -17.61
CA THR A 430 21.73 12.86 -17.19
C THR A 430 22.60 13.87 -17.87
N PHE A 431 21.97 14.83 -18.54
CA PHE A 431 22.54 16.12 -18.87
C PHE A 431 21.77 17.18 -18.10
N GLN A 432 22.45 17.98 -17.27
CA GLN A 432 21.84 19.03 -16.46
C GLN A 432 22.77 20.23 -16.33
N LYS A 433 22.25 21.43 -16.65
CA LYS A 433 22.90 22.70 -16.34
C LYS A 433 22.32 23.20 -15.02
N ALA A 434 23.13 23.23 -13.97
CA ALA A 434 22.79 23.80 -12.68
C ALA A 434 23.35 25.20 -12.57
N TYR A 435 22.51 26.16 -12.22
CA TYR A 435 22.91 27.56 -11.96
C TYR A 435 22.84 27.78 -10.44
N THR A 436 23.88 27.31 -9.77
CA THR A 436 24.21 27.71 -8.39
C THR A 436 25.19 28.91 -8.44
N ASN A 437 25.94 29.15 -7.38
CA ASN A 437 26.96 30.23 -7.36
C ASN A 437 28.01 30.15 -8.51
N GLN A 438 28.13 28.97 -9.13
CA GLN A 438 28.91 28.73 -10.34
C GLN A 438 28.11 27.84 -11.29
N ALA A 439 28.08 28.21 -12.58
CA ALA A 439 27.44 27.39 -13.61
C ALA A 439 28.15 26.04 -13.71
N GLN A 440 27.47 24.98 -13.35
CA GLN A 440 27.97 23.60 -13.47
C GLN A 440 27.12 22.83 -14.49
N THR A 441 27.80 22.03 -15.30
CA THR A 441 27.15 21.10 -16.22
C THR A 441 27.47 19.69 -15.80
N PHE A 442 26.43 18.92 -15.53
CA PHE A 442 26.52 17.47 -15.29
C PHE A 442 26.16 16.74 -16.58
N ASP A 443 27.07 15.90 -17.07
CA ASP A 443 26.85 15.04 -18.22
C ASP A 443 27.46 13.67 -17.91
N TYR A 444 26.63 12.72 -17.50
CA TYR A 444 27.13 11.41 -17.10
C TYR A 444 26.17 10.29 -17.46
N HIS A 445 26.75 9.12 -17.60
CA HIS A 445 26.03 7.86 -17.75
C HIS A 445 26.38 6.89 -16.63
N THR A 446 25.35 6.26 -16.06
CA THR A 446 25.49 5.27 -14.98
C THR A 446 24.83 3.97 -15.34
N TYR A 447 25.48 2.86 -14.96
CA TYR A 447 24.89 1.53 -14.85
C TYR A 447 25.27 0.94 -13.50
N LEU A 448 24.28 0.72 -12.64
CA LEU A 448 24.45 0.12 -11.31
C LEU A 448 23.71 -1.19 -11.25
N GLY A 449 24.41 -2.32 -11.12
CA GLY A 449 23.86 -3.63 -10.79
C GLY A 449 24.15 -3.95 -9.32
N MET A 450 23.13 -4.37 -8.55
CA MET A 450 23.26 -4.64 -7.14
C MET A 450 22.44 -5.85 -6.73
N MET A 451 23.06 -6.74 -5.94
CA MET A 451 22.41 -7.85 -5.27
C MET A 451 22.19 -7.50 -3.81
N ARG A 452 20.97 -7.68 -3.32
CA ARG A 452 20.59 -7.52 -1.91
C ARG A 452 20.12 -8.86 -1.36
N TRP A 453 20.40 -9.12 -0.10
CA TRP A 453 19.91 -10.29 0.62
C TRP A 453 19.54 -9.92 2.05
N GLY A 454 18.57 -10.61 2.59
CA GLY A 454 18.10 -10.38 3.94
C GLY A 454 17.52 -11.63 4.57
N LEU A 455 17.64 -11.70 5.88
CA LEU A 455 17.05 -12.71 6.73
C LEU A 455 16.11 -12.02 7.71
N PHE A 456 14.97 -12.63 8.00
CA PHE A 456 14.06 -12.12 9.01
C PHE A 456 13.39 -13.25 9.78
N GLY A 457 13.01 -12.94 11.00
CA GLY A 457 12.22 -13.84 11.82
C GLY A 457 11.49 -13.09 12.92
N THR A 458 10.32 -13.60 13.28
CA THR A 458 9.52 -13.12 14.40
C THR A 458 8.99 -14.29 15.19
N ILE A 459 9.00 -14.16 16.50
CA ILE A 459 8.27 -15.03 17.42
C ILE A 459 7.27 -14.16 18.19
N SER A 460 6.01 -14.56 18.16
CA SER A 460 4.92 -13.86 18.85
C SER A 460 4.20 -14.81 19.78
N TYR A 461 3.86 -14.32 20.95
CA TYR A 461 3.12 -15.04 21.99
C TYR A 461 1.82 -14.30 22.29
N SER A 462 0.74 -15.04 22.47
CA SER A 462 -0.53 -14.55 22.99
C SER A 462 -0.94 -15.40 24.20
N SER A 463 -1.25 -14.77 25.34
CA SER A 463 -1.75 -15.50 26.51
C SER A 463 -3.08 -16.19 26.19
N MET A 464 -3.44 -17.23 26.97
CA MET A 464 -4.66 -18.00 26.74
C MET A 464 -5.93 -17.14 26.85
N ASP A 465 -5.92 -16.14 27.72
CA ASP A 465 -7.01 -15.17 27.89
C ASP A 465 -6.94 -13.99 26.91
N GLU A 466 -5.99 -14.02 25.96
CA GLU A 466 -5.72 -12.98 24.95
C GLU A 466 -5.45 -11.58 25.52
N ARG A 467 -5.29 -11.46 26.85
CA ARG A 467 -5.01 -10.18 27.52
C ARG A 467 -3.60 -9.67 27.31
N PHE A 468 -2.63 -10.59 27.15
CA PHE A 468 -1.23 -10.24 26.94
C PHE A 468 -0.74 -10.78 25.60
N THR A 469 -0.12 -9.91 24.80
CA THR A 469 0.60 -10.29 23.59
C THR A 469 1.98 -9.68 23.59
N ALA A 470 2.95 -10.45 23.08
CA ALA A 470 4.33 -10.03 22.93
C ALA A 470 4.88 -10.54 21.59
N SER A 471 5.65 -9.73 20.91
CA SER A 471 6.38 -10.09 19.69
C SER A 471 7.83 -9.66 19.79
N LEU A 472 8.73 -10.56 19.41
CA LEU A 472 10.16 -10.29 19.26
C LEU A 472 10.57 -10.64 17.84
N GLY A 473 11.08 -9.65 17.12
CA GLY A 473 11.50 -9.78 15.74
C GLY A 473 12.95 -9.40 15.53
N LEU A 474 13.59 -10.03 14.57
CA LEU A 474 14.93 -9.69 14.12
C LEU A 474 14.99 -9.73 12.60
N ARG A 475 15.57 -8.69 12.02
CA ARG A 475 15.86 -8.63 10.59
C ARG A 475 17.32 -8.22 10.37
N ALA A 476 17.93 -8.73 9.32
CA ALA A 476 19.25 -8.32 8.88
C ALA A 476 19.27 -8.23 7.36
N ASP A 477 19.76 -7.11 6.83
CA ASP A 477 19.86 -6.85 5.39
C ASP A 477 21.31 -6.55 5.01
N ALA A 478 21.70 -6.90 3.79
CA ALA A 478 23.00 -6.58 3.23
C ALA A 478 22.92 -6.44 1.70
N ASN A 479 23.95 -5.85 1.09
CA ASN A 479 24.10 -5.77 -0.35
C ASN A 479 25.56 -5.71 -0.78
N ASN A 480 25.82 -5.84 -2.08
CA ASN A 480 27.17 -5.81 -2.65
C ASN A 480 27.61 -4.45 -3.19
N TYR A 481 26.91 -3.37 -2.87
CA TYR A 481 27.24 -2.02 -3.35
C TYR A 481 28.61 -1.55 -2.82
N SER A 482 28.82 -1.67 -1.52
CA SER A 482 30.08 -1.29 -0.86
C SER A 482 30.44 -2.26 0.27
N SER A 483 31.71 -2.23 0.70
CA SER A 483 32.16 -3.05 1.85
C SER A 483 31.39 -2.74 3.13
N ALA A 484 30.98 -1.50 3.33
CA ALA A 484 30.25 -1.04 4.51
C ALA A 484 28.75 -1.42 4.51
N MET A 485 28.24 -2.01 3.43
CA MET A 485 26.84 -2.46 3.31
C MET A 485 26.76 -3.99 3.12
N LYS A 486 27.91 -4.69 3.14
CA LYS A 486 27.99 -6.12 2.79
C LYS A 486 27.72 -7.06 3.97
N SER A 487 27.92 -6.59 5.20
CA SER A 487 27.75 -7.41 6.39
C SER A 487 26.32 -7.35 6.92
N LEU A 488 25.70 -8.51 7.15
CA LEU A 488 24.38 -8.60 7.80
C LEU A 488 24.39 -8.05 9.23
N SER A 489 25.52 -8.16 9.95
CA SER A 489 25.65 -7.68 11.32
C SER A 489 25.54 -6.16 11.45
N ASP A 490 25.88 -5.41 10.39
CA ASP A 490 25.91 -3.95 10.43
C ASP A 490 24.51 -3.33 10.27
N GLN A 491 23.54 -4.11 9.79
CA GLN A 491 22.15 -3.74 9.61
C GLN A 491 21.19 -4.64 10.40
N LEU A 492 21.58 -5.03 11.61
CA LEU A 492 20.69 -5.76 12.53
C LEU A 492 19.54 -4.84 12.98
N SER A 493 18.32 -5.30 12.77
CA SER A 493 17.06 -4.59 13.03
C SER A 493 16.21 -5.38 14.05
N PRO A 494 16.55 -5.33 15.35
CA PRO A 494 15.71 -5.90 16.39
C PRO A 494 14.42 -5.08 16.53
N ARG A 495 13.31 -5.75 16.80
CA ARG A 495 11.98 -5.17 17.00
C ARG A 495 11.29 -5.88 18.15
N ILE A 496 10.63 -5.12 19.02
CA ILE A 496 9.82 -5.64 20.10
C ILE A 496 8.48 -4.94 20.11
N SER A 497 7.43 -5.70 20.36
CA SER A 497 6.06 -5.17 20.52
C SER A 497 5.38 -5.87 21.68
N LEU A 498 4.67 -5.11 22.50
CA LEU A 498 3.93 -5.59 23.66
C LEU A 498 2.54 -4.98 23.66
N SER A 499 1.53 -5.75 24.08
CA SER A 499 0.19 -5.23 24.35
C SER A 499 -0.42 -5.95 25.54
N TYR A 500 -1.08 -5.18 26.39
CA TYR A 500 -1.75 -5.67 27.57
C TYR A 500 -3.13 -5.04 27.74
N GLN A 501 -4.13 -5.87 28.00
CA GLN A 501 -5.48 -5.45 28.34
C GLN A 501 -5.56 -5.19 29.86
N LEU A 502 -5.51 -3.92 30.26
CA LEU A 502 -5.58 -3.50 31.67
C LEU A 502 -6.94 -3.79 32.30
N ALA A 503 -8.02 -3.56 31.54
CA ALA A 503 -9.40 -3.79 31.95
C ALA A 503 -10.24 -4.15 30.70
N GLU A 504 -11.51 -4.50 30.88
CA GLU A 504 -12.40 -4.98 29.82
C GLU A 504 -12.35 -4.15 28.52
N HIS A 505 -12.18 -2.84 28.63
CA HIS A 505 -12.15 -1.91 27.50
C HIS A 505 -10.82 -1.16 27.34
N TRP A 506 -9.88 -1.30 28.25
CA TRP A 506 -8.64 -0.55 28.27
C TRP A 506 -7.43 -1.38 27.85
N PHE A 507 -6.66 -0.86 26.91
CA PHE A 507 -5.46 -1.50 26.40
C PHE A 507 -4.29 -0.54 26.43
N VAL A 508 -3.14 -1.05 26.85
CA VAL A 508 -1.84 -0.38 26.73
C VAL A 508 -0.98 -1.18 25.79
N SER A 509 -0.36 -0.53 24.83
CA SER A 509 0.50 -1.18 23.85
C SER A 509 1.70 -0.32 23.55
N GLY A 510 2.85 -0.96 23.30
CA GLY A 510 4.08 -0.26 22.95
C GLY A 510 4.94 -1.09 22.02
N ASN A 511 5.81 -0.42 21.31
CA ASN A 511 6.81 -1.03 20.44
C ASN A 511 8.10 -0.22 20.45
N ALA A 512 9.20 -0.89 20.17
CA ALA A 512 10.50 -0.28 19.91
C ALA A 512 11.24 -1.10 18.85
N GLY A 513 12.01 -0.43 17.99
CA GLY A 513 12.78 -1.12 16.98
C GLY A 513 13.79 -0.26 16.24
N LEU A 514 14.75 -0.93 15.62
CA LEU A 514 15.69 -0.34 14.69
C LEU A 514 15.29 -0.68 13.27
N TYR A 515 15.36 0.31 12.38
CA TYR A 515 14.95 0.17 10.98
C TYR A 515 16.05 0.72 10.08
N TYR A 516 16.25 0.04 8.95
CA TYR A 516 17.25 0.42 7.96
C TYR A 516 16.62 0.54 6.58
N GLN A 517 17.11 1.52 5.82
CA GLN A 517 16.72 1.75 4.43
C GLN A 517 17.92 2.07 3.57
N LEU A 518 17.95 1.50 2.37
CA LEU A 518 18.95 1.84 1.36
C LEU A 518 18.67 3.26 0.83
N PRO A 519 19.71 4.11 0.66
CA PRO A 519 19.55 5.36 -0.08
C PRO A 519 19.02 5.11 -1.50
N PRO A 520 18.33 6.09 -2.12
CA PRO A 520 17.77 5.92 -3.46
C PRO A 520 18.85 5.66 -4.51
N TYR A 521 18.49 4.96 -5.59
CA TYR A 521 19.41 4.59 -6.66
C TYR A 521 20.04 5.81 -7.35
N THR A 522 19.33 6.93 -7.39
CA THR A 522 19.85 8.21 -7.87
C THR A 522 21.09 8.65 -7.11
N ALA A 523 21.06 8.51 -5.78
CA ALA A 523 22.21 8.82 -4.91
C ALA A 523 23.34 7.79 -5.04
N LEU A 524 23.00 6.50 -5.09
CA LEU A 524 23.97 5.41 -5.23
C LEU A 524 24.67 5.42 -6.60
N GLY A 525 23.93 5.79 -7.64
CA GLY A 525 24.40 5.82 -9.03
C GLY A 525 25.03 7.13 -9.47
N PHE A 526 25.08 8.15 -8.61
CA PHE A 526 25.66 9.44 -8.97
C PHE A 526 27.17 9.32 -9.27
N LYS A 527 27.60 9.87 -10.39
CA LYS A 527 29.00 9.91 -10.81
C LYS A 527 29.53 11.32 -10.85
N ASP A 528 30.79 11.44 -10.48
CA ASP A 528 31.57 12.70 -10.63
C ASP A 528 32.02 12.94 -12.08
N ASN A 529 32.68 14.06 -12.32
CA ASN A 529 33.21 14.43 -13.64
C ASN A 529 34.29 13.48 -14.16
N ASN A 530 34.85 12.61 -13.31
CA ASN A 530 35.82 11.57 -13.68
C ASN A 530 35.15 10.23 -14.01
N GLY A 531 33.81 10.16 -13.96
CA GLY A 531 33.03 8.97 -14.23
C GLY A 531 33.04 7.93 -13.09
N MET A 532 33.54 8.32 -11.89
CA MET A 532 33.56 7.45 -10.71
C MET A 532 32.27 7.59 -9.89
N TYR A 533 31.82 6.50 -9.27
CA TYR A 533 30.69 6.56 -8.32
C TYR A 533 31.08 7.41 -7.10
N ALA A 534 30.66 8.68 -7.10
CA ALA A 534 31.09 9.67 -6.12
C ALA A 534 30.67 9.31 -4.68
N ASN A 535 29.54 8.62 -4.53
CA ASN A 535 28.95 8.33 -3.23
C ASN A 535 29.29 6.92 -2.69
N LYS A 536 30.02 6.08 -3.45
CA LYS A 536 30.20 4.66 -3.14
C LYS A 536 30.80 4.37 -1.77
N TYR A 537 31.73 5.19 -1.32
CA TYR A 537 32.43 4.98 -0.05
C TYR A 537 31.84 5.79 1.10
N ASN A 538 31.02 6.76 0.80
CA ASN A 538 30.46 7.73 1.76
C ASN A 538 29.04 7.36 2.23
N LEU A 539 28.29 6.62 1.42
CA LEU A 539 26.94 6.22 1.78
C LEU A 539 26.89 4.94 2.59
N ARG A 540 25.91 4.90 3.49
CA ARG A 540 25.54 3.78 4.35
C ARG A 540 24.02 3.58 4.27
N TYR A 541 23.52 2.46 4.79
CA TYR A 541 22.09 2.37 5.08
C TYR A 541 21.67 3.49 6.03
N MET A 542 20.61 4.20 5.68
CA MET A 542 19.92 5.12 6.59
C MET A 542 19.35 4.31 7.74
N LYS A 543 19.39 4.85 8.95
CA LYS A 543 18.96 4.17 10.17
C LYS A 543 17.99 5.03 10.94
N VAL A 544 16.96 4.41 11.50
CA VAL A 544 16.02 5.03 12.45
C VAL A 544 15.78 4.11 13.63
N SER A 545 15.89 4.65 14.85
CA SER A 545 15.30 4.09 16.05
C SER A 545 13.89 4.65 16.20
N GLN A 546 12.90 3.78 16.40
CA GLN A 546 11.50 4.19 16.60
C GLN A 546 10.96 3.55 17.85
N GLU A 547 10.25 4.34 18.64
CA GLU A 547 9.56 3.93 19.84
C GLU A 547 8.16 4.51 19.83
N SER A 548 7.17 3.72 20.23
CA SER A 548 5.79 4.20 20.39
C SER A 548 5.15 3.56 21.62
N LEU A 549 4.32 4.35 22.29
CA LEU A 549 3.50 3.90 23.40
C LEU A 549 2.09 4.46 23.21
N GLY A 550 1.09 3.60 23.36
CA GLY A 550 -0.30 3.96 23.18
C GLY A 550 -1.21 3.39 24.26
N ILE A 551 -2.25 4.14 24.57
CA ILE A 551 -3.38 3.69 25.36
C ILE A 551 -4.64 3.82 24.52
N SER A 552 -5.48 2.79 24.52
CA SER A 552 -6.76 2.81 23.81
C SER A 552 -7.90 2.33 24.70
N TRP A 553 -9.04 2.97 24.54
CA TRP A 553 -10.30 2.56 25.13
C TRP A 553 -11.28 2.18 24.02
N ARG A 554 -11.91 1.00 24.15
CA ARG A 554 -12.81 0.44 23.14
C ARG A 554 -14.14 0.05 23.76
N LYS A 555 -15.24 0.40 23.08
CA LYS A 555 -16.59 -0.04 23.45
C LYS A 555 -17.16 -0.85 22.30
N GLY A 556 -17.07 -2.18 22.43
CA GLY A 556 -17.48 -3.09 21.38
C GLY A 556 -16.77 -2.82 20.04
N ASP A 557 -17.51 -2.96 18.95
CA ASP A 557 -17.00 -2.77 17.58
C ASP A 557 -17.33 -1.39 16.99
N THR A 558 -17.92 -0.51 17.79
CA THR A 558 -18.49 0.75 17.28
C THR A 558 -17.66 1.96 17.64
N PHE A 559 -16.83 1.89 18.67
CA PHE A 559 -16.13 3.07 19.15
C PHE A 559 -14.74 2.75 19.72
N GLU A 560 -13.72 3.47 19.27
CA GLU A 560 -12.38 3.45 19.83
C GLU A 560 -11.86 4.87 20.01
N VAL A 561 -11.24 5.13 21.15
CA VAL A 561 -10.42 6.31 21.40
C VAL A 561 -9.02 5.83 21.71
N SER A 562 -8.03 6.38 21.04
CA SER A 562 -6.63 6.04 21.28
C SER A 562 -5.77 7.31 21.38
N VAL A 563 -4.78 7.25 22.26
CA VAL A 563 -3.71 8.24 22.36
C VAL A 563 -2.40 7.50 22.19
N GLU A 564 -1.58 7.98 21.27
CA GLU A 564 -0.27 7.39 20.97
C GLU A 564 0.80 8.48 21.00
N GLY A 565 1.89 8.24 21.75
CA GLY A 565 3.12 8.99 21.68
C GLY A 565 4.18 8.20 20.93
N PHE A 566 4.98 8.88 20.12
CA PHE A 566 6.08 8.27 19.39
C PHE A 566 7.34 9.11 19.44
N TYR A 567 8.49 8.44 19.31
CA TYR A 567 9.80 9.06 19.17
C TYR A 567 10.57 8.40 18.04
N LYS A 568 11.26 9.21 17.23
CA LYS A 568 12.11 8.75 16.14
C LYS A 568 13.47 9.43 16.24
N ASP A 569 14.54 8.65 16.16
CA ASP A 569 15.91 9.14 16.14
C ASP A 569 16.59 8.64 14.85
N TYR A 570 16.94 9.59 13.99
CA TYR A 570 17.54 9.35 12.68
C TYR A 570 19.05 9.40 12.75
N ASP A 571 19.72 8.45 12.10
CA ASP A 571 21.17 8.37 11.98
C ASP A 571 21.58 7.95 10.57
N LYS A 572 22.77 8.34 10.15
CA LYS A 572 23.34 8.01 8.84
C LYS A 572 22.49 8.49 7.65
N ILE A 573 21.77 9.58 7.80
CA ILE A 573 21.01 10.17 6.71
C ILE A 573 21.99 10.83 5.71
N PRO A 574 21.81 10.62 4.38
CA PRO A 574 22.62 11.28 3.37
C PRO A 574 22.50 12.79 3.47
N LEU A 575 23.62 13.48 3.67
CA LEU A 575 23.77 14.92 3.74
C LEU A 575 24.43 15.42 2.46
N SER A 576 23.85 16.42 1.82
CA SER A 576 24.46 17.07 0.67
C SER A 576 25.74 17.80 1.08
N VAL A 577 26.81 17.55 0.34
CA VAL A 577 28.09 18.27 0.52
C VAL A 577 28.03 19.68 -0.08
N VAL A 578 27.08 19.92 -1.00
CA VAL A 578 26.95 21.17 -1.73
C VAL A 578 26.23 22.24 -0.89
N ASP A 579 25.11 21.89 -0.26
CA ASP A 579 24.26 22.84 0.45
C ASP A 579 24.02 22.50 1.92
N GLY A 580 24.53 21.37 2.41
CA GLY A 580 24.39 20.96 3.80
C GLY A 580 22.97 20.51 4.17
N ILE A 581 22.09 20.24 3.20
CA ILE A 581 20.71 19.83 3.43
C ILE A 581 20.64 18.28 3.41
N PRO A 582 20.01 17.64 4.41
CA PRO A 582 19.76 16.21 4.38
C PRO A 582 18.88 15.82 3.19
N LEU A 583 19.18 14.70 2.53
CA LEU A 583 18.45 14.23 1.36
C LEU A 583 16.95 14.03 1.65
N THR A 584 16.62 13.61 2.86
CA THR A 584 15.24 13.42 3.31
C THR A 584 14.45 14.72 3.47
N CYS A 585 15.14 15.87 3.54
CA CYS A 585 14.53 17.20 3.56
C CYS A 585 14.42 17.82 2.16
N LYS A 586 15.01 17.17 1.13
CA LYS A 586 14.88 17.55 -0.26
C LYS A 586 13.76 16.77 -0.92
N GLY A 587 13.10 17.34 -1.87
CA GLY A 587 12.07 16.66 -2.65
C GLY A 587 10.72 17.34 -2.54
N ASN A 588 9.67 16.60 -2.86
CA ASN A 588 8.31 17.10 -3.03
C ASN A 588 8.11 17.92 -4.32
N ASP A 589 9.07 17.86 -5.24
CA ASP A 589 9.00 18.43 -6.57
C ASP A 589 9.08 17.33 -7.63
N TYR A 590 8.80 17.64 -8.89
CA TYR A 590 8.97 16.73 -10.03
C TYR A 590 10.46 16.55 -10.44
N GLY A 591 11.37 17.06 -9.64
CA GLY A 591 12.80 16.93 -9.84
C GLY A 591 13.33 15.51 -9.54
N VAL A 592 14.63 15.35 -9.72
CA VAL A 592 15.36 14.13 -9.34
C VAL A 592 16.11 14.42 -8.05
N ILE A 593 15.95 13.53 -7.07
CA ILE A 593 16.58 13.66 -5.76
C ILE A 593 17.82 12.76 -5.72
N GLY A 594 18.95 13.30 -5.20
CA GLY A 594 20.15 12.52 -4.92
C GLY A 594 21.22 12.54 -6.02
N ASN A 595 21.03 13.24 -7.14
CA ASN A 595 22.06 13.44 -8.18
C ASN A 595 23.12 14.44 -7.73
N GLU A 596 23.79 14.18 -6.60
CA GLU A 596 24.77 15.07 -5.99
C GLU A 596 25.74 14.31 -5.07
N LEU A 597 26.82 14.96 -4.66
CA LEU A 597 27.75 14.40 -3.69
C LEU A 597 27.13 14.39 -2.30
N LEU A 598 27.11 13.21 -1.68
CA LEU A 598 26.45 12.95 -0.41
C LEU A 598 27.36 12.23 0.59
N THR A 599 27.15 12.48 1.88
CA THR A 599 27.78 11.76 2.98
C THR A 599 26.70 11.29 3.98
N SER A 600 26.81 10.06 4.51
CA SER A 600 25.87 9.53 5.52
C SER A 600 26.21 10.02 6.93
N THR A 601 26.08 11.34 7.16
CA THR A 601 26.50 12.01 8.40
C THR A 601 25.39 12.80 9.09
N ALA A 602 24.24 13.02 8.44
CA ALA A 602 23.15 13.74 9.07
C ALA A 602 22.41 12.89 10.09
N GLN A 603 21.97 13.57 11.15
CA GLN A 603 21.14 13.04 12.24
C GLN A 603 19.92 13.95 12.43
N GLY A 604 18.84 13.41 13.02
CA GLY A 604 17.61 14.15 13.27
C GLY A 604 16.68 13.45 14.25
N ARG A 605 15.74 14.20 14.75
CA ARG A 605 14.74 13.70 15.71
C ARG A 605 13.35 14.19 15.36
#